data_d8f1db44813ac362ce8cee09ac364131
#
_entry.id   d8f1db44813ac362ce8cee09ac364131
#
_cell.length_a   1.000
_cell.length_b   1.000
_cell.length_c   1.000
_cell.angle_alpha   90.00
_cell.angle_beta   90.00
_cell.angle_gamma   90.00
#
_symmetry.space_group_name_H-M   'P 1'
#
loop_
_entity.id
_entity.type
_entity.pdbx_description
1 polymer ?
#
loop_
_entity_poly.entity_id
_entity_poly.type
_entity_poly.pdbx_seq_one_letter_code
_entity_poly.pdbx_strand_id
1 'polypeptide(L)'
;MKKTISAKEMKAVLDHGQELVLIVDVRECDEVAEAPLLSPRTPYYANLPLSVLQVLLETEVKTRFEELLEVAGPRLEQVRVILSCRSGGRSSRAQEICSRAGIKTENLEGGYLAWQEEKENEAAR
;
A
#
# COMPACT_ATOMS: atom_id res chain seq x y z
N MET A 1 3.79 17.79 -3.71
CA MET A 1 3.17 17.00 -4.77
C MET A 1 3.08 15.55 -4.33
N LYS A 2 1.91 14.91 -4.47
CA LYS A 2 1.74 13.52 -4.07
C LYS A 2 2.31 12.59 -5.14
N LYS A 3 3.11 11.63 -4.71
CA LYS A 3 3.71 10.65 -5.61
C LYS A 3 2.73 9.52 -5.89
N THR A 4 2.66 9.09 -7.14
CA THR A 4 1.81 7.98 -7.56
C THR A 4 2.64 6.91 -8.27
N ILE A 5 2.07 5.71 -8.35
CA ILE A 5 2.64 4.61 -9.12
C ILE A 5 1.50 3.94 -9.87
N SER A 6 1.71 3.60 -11.13
CA SER A 6 0.70 2.87 -11.91
C SER A 6 0.70 1.39 -11.57
N ALA A 7 -0.40 0.71 -11.89
CA ALA A 7 -0.48 -0.74 -11.71
C ALA A 7 0.61 -1.46 -12.50
N LYS A 8 0.88 -1.01 -13.71
CA LYS A 8 1.93 -1.57 -14.55
C LYS A 8 3.32 -1.42 -13.92
N GLU A 9 3.61 -0.23 -13.39
CA GLU A 9 4.87 0.04 -12.70
C GLU A 9 5.00 -0.80 -11.42
N MET A 10 3.93 -0.90 -10.65
CA MET A 10 3.95 -1.71 -9.42
C MET A 10 4.19 -3.18 -9.75
N LYS A 11 3.56 -3.69 -10.80
CA LYS A 11 3.77 -5.06 -11.26
C LYS A 11 5.24 -5.30 -11.59
N ALA A 12 5.87 -4.37 -12.32
CA ALA A 12 7.28 -4.46 -12.68
C ALA A 12 8.18 -4.47 -11.44
N VAL A 13 7.91 -3.60 -10.48
CA VAL A 13 8.67 -3.54 -9.23
C VAL A 13 8.59 -4.86 -8.46
N LEU A 14 7.40 -5.42 -8.34
CA LEU A 14 7.19 -6.68 -7.64
C LEU A 14 7.84 -7.87 -8.37
N ASP A 15 7.76 -7.89 -9.69
CA ASP A 15 8.33 -8.97 -10.49
C ASP A 15 9.85 -8.97 -10.47
N HIS A 16 10.48 -7.80 -10.43
CA HIS A 16 11.94 -7.70 -10.37
C HIS A 16 12.49 -8.13 -9.01
N GLY A 17 11.76 -7.91 -7.92
CA GLY A 17 12.15 -8.36 -6.59
C GLY A 17 13.43 -7.74 -6.05
N GLN A 18 13.88 -6.61 -6.60
CA GLN A 18 15.13 -5.96 -6.21
C GLN A 18 14.97 -4.93 -5.10
N GLU A 19 13.75 -4.48 -4.86
CA GLU A 19 13.45 -3.48 -3.83
C GLU A 19 12.57 -4.09 -2.75
N LEU A 20 12.76 -3.61 -1.52
CA LEU A 20 11.86 -3.94 -0.43
C LEU A 20 10.64 -3.03 -0.55
N VAL A 21 9.47 -3.64 -0.68
CA VAL A 21 8.21 -2.92 -0.88
C VAL A 21 7.21 -3.33 0.18
N LEU A 22 6.66 -2.34 0.88
CA LEU A 22 5.54 -2.55 1.80
C LEU A 22 4.28 -2.03 1.12
N ILE A 23 3.32 -2.89 0.91
CA ILE A 23 2.03 -2.51 0.32
C ILE A 23 1.00 -2.48 1.42
N VAL A 24 0.39 -1.32 1.64
CA VAL A 24 -0.62 -1.12 2.67
C VAL A 24 -1.95 -0.84 2.02
N ASP A 25 -2.87 -1.77 2.19
CA ASP A 25 -4.23 -1.65 1.72
C ASP A 25 -5.03 -0.89 2.77
N VAL A 26 -5.53 0.29 2.41
CA VAL A 26 -6.23 1.15 3.36
C VAL A 26 -7.75 1.04 3.28
N ARG A 27 -8.25 0.02 2.54
CA ARG A 27 -9.67 -0.32 2.55
C ARG A 27 -10.06 -0.88 3.92
N GLU A 28 -11.36 -0.98 4.18
CA GLU A 28 -11.81 -1.60 5.42
C GLU A 28 -11.53 -3.11 5.40
N CYS A 29 -11.43 -3.70 6.58
CA CYS A 29 -11.00 -5.09 6.71
C CYS A 29 -11.91 -6.08 5.97
N ASP A 30 -13.22 -5.84 5.95
CA ASP A 30 -14.17 -6.70 5.25
C ASP A 30 -13.99 -6.63 3.73
N GLU A 31 -13.67 -5.45 3.19
CA GLU A 31 -13.38 -5.30 1.76
C GLU A 31 -12.14 -6.11 1.38
N VAL A 32 -11.10 -6.03 2.19
CA VAL A 32 -9.84 -6.75 1.93
C VAL A 32 -10.04 -8.26 2.08
N ALA A 33 -10.80 -8.69 3.08
CA ALA A 33 -11.08 -10.11 3.30
C ALA A 33 -11.83 -10.72 2.12
N GLU A 34 -12.78 -9.96 1.55
CA GLU A 34 -13.56 -10.41 0.41
C GLU A 34 -12.78 -10.41 -0.90
N ALA A 35 -11.96 -9.38 -1.12
CA ALA A 35 -11.22 -9.22 -2.37
C ALA A 35 -9.83 -8.61 -2.10
N PRO A 36 -8.88 -9.39 -1.64
CA PRO A 36 -7.53 -8.86 -1.36
C PRO A 36 -6.83 -8.42 -2.65
N LEU A 37 -6.01 -7.39 -2.54
CA LEU A 37 -5.22 -6.89 -3.67
C LEU A 37 -4.19 -7.93 -4.12
N LEU A 38 -3.50 -8.51 -3.15
CA LEU A 38 -2.50 -9.54 -3.37
C LEU A 38 -2.83 -10.75 -2.49
N SER A 39 -2.14 -11.86 -2.75
CA SER A 39 -2.29 -13.02 -1.88
C SER A 39 -2.02 -12.64 -0.42
N PRO A 40 -2.84 -13.08 0.53
CA PRO A 40 -2.58 -12.83 1.95
C PRO A 40 -1.23 -13.36 2.44
N ARG A 41 -0.61 -14.26 1.67
CA ARG A 41 0.72 -14.82 1.97
C ARG A 41 1.86 -13.98 1.42
N THR A 42 1.54 -12.92 0.66
CA THR A 42 2.57 -12.03 0.11
C THR A 42 3.27 -11.31 1.25
N PRO A 43 4.60 -11.42 1.35
CA PRO A 43 5.35 -10.68 2.36
C PRO A 43 5.12 -9.19 2.20
N TYR A 44 4.98 -8.48 3.32
CA TYR A 44 4.80 -7.03 3.34
C TYR A 44 3.54 -6.53 2.61
N TYR A 45 2.51 -7.33 2.53
CA TYR A 45 1.18 -6.88 2.17
C TYR A 45 0.34 -6.86 3.45
N ALA A 46 -0.14 -5.69 3.84
CA ALA A 46 -0.87 -5.50 5.09
C ALA A 46 -2.12 -4.64 4.87
N ASN A 47 -3.09 -4.82 5.73
CA ASN A 47 -4.29 -3.99 5.75
C ASN A 47 -4.24 -3.05 6.96
N LEU A 48 -4.28 -1.75 6.69
CA LEU A 48 -4.37 -0.73 7.74
C LEU A 48 -5.43 0.27 7.28
N PRO A 49 -6.69 0.09 7.72
CA PRO A 49 -7.80 0.89 7.20
C PRO A 49 -7.65 2.40 7.41
N LEU A 50 -8.10 3.17 6.44
CA LEU A 50 -8.11 4.63 6.56
C LEU A 50 -8.86 5.09 7.80
N SER A 51 -9.95 4.41 8.17
CA SER A 51 -10.72 4.73 9.38
C SER A 51 -9.87 4.66 10.64
N VAL A 52 -8.89 3.75 10.67
CA VAL A 52 -7.94 3.65 11.79
C VAL A 52 -6.91 4.78 11.70
N LEU A 53 -6.34 4.99 10.52
CA LEU A 53 -5.32 6.02 10.33
C LEU A 53 -5.83 7.41 10.70
N GLN A 54 -7.08 7.70 10.40
CA GLN A 54 -7.67 9.03 10.65
C GLN A 54 -7.78 9.39 12.13
N VAL A 55 -7.79 8.43 13.03
CA VAL A 55 -7.92 8.67 14.47
C VAL A 55 -6.62 8.55 15.24
N LEU A 56 -5.53 8.21 14.55
CA LEU A 56 -4.21 8.08 15.18
C LEU A 56 -3.48 9.42 15.23
N LEU A 57 -2.68 9.60 16.26
CA LEU A 57 -1.73 10.71 16.33
C LEU A 57 -0.59 10.42 15.35
N GLU A 58 0.12 11.46 14.92
CA GLU A 58 1.24 11.31 13.97
C GLU A 58 2.28 10.31 14.44
N THR A 59 2.63 10.33 15.73
CA THR A 59 3.58 9.38 16.30
C THR A 59 3.07 7.94 16.25
N GLU A 60 1.76 7.77 16.43
CA GLU A 60 1.13 6.46 16.37
C GLU A 60 1.07 5.91 14.95
N VAL A 61 0.87 6.78 13.96
CA VAL A 61 0.89 6.39 12.55
C VAL A 61 2.24 5.79 12.21
N LYS A 62 3.32 6.47 12.57
CA LYS A 62 4.67 6.00 12.31
C LYS A 62 4.92 4.65 12.98
N THR A 63 4.54 4.51 14.25
CA THR A 63 4.69 3.27 15.00
C THR A 63 3.95 2.11 14.34
N ARG A 64 2.72 2.35 13.88
CA ARG A 64 1.93 1.31 13.20
C ARG A 64 2.61 0.83 11.92
N PHE A 65 3.16 1.73 11.13
CA PHE A 65 3.89 1.34 9.91
C PHE A 65 5.16 0.57 10.25
N GLU A 66 5.88 0.98 11.28
CA GLU A 66 7.07 0.26 11.75
C GLU A 66 6.73 -1.16 12.21
N GLU A 67 5.60 -1.32 12.89
CA GLU A 67 5.13 -2.63 13.34
C GLU A 67 4.84 -3.58 12.18
N LEU A 68 4.43 -3.07 11.04
CA LEU A 68 4.18 -3.90 9.86
C LEU A 68 5.48 -4.52 9.31
N LEU A 69 6.62 -3.97 9.65
CA LEU A 69 7.94 -4.44 9.22
C LEU A 69 8.69 -5.21 10.31
N GLU A 70 8.16 -5.26 11.52
CA GLU A 70 8.85 -5.75 12.71
C GLU A 70 9.48 -7.13 12.54
N VAL A 71 8.73 -8.05 11.98
CA VAL A 71 9.18 -9.45 11.84
C VAL A 71 10.34 -9.59 10.86
N ALA A 72 10.47 -8.64 9.95
CA ALA A 72 11.41 -8.75 8.84
C ALA A 72 12.72 -8.00 9.06
N GLY A 73 12.76 -7.11 10.02
CA GLY A 73 13.97 -6.38 10.38
C GLY A 73 14.31 -5.12 9.58
N PRO A 74 13.80 -4.84 8.36
CA PRO A 74 14.14 -3.59 7.69
C PRO A 74 13.48 -2.41 8.39
N ARG A 75 14.14 -1.26 8.32
CA ARG A 75 13.56 -0.03 8.85
C ARG A 75 12.67 0.60 7.80
N LEU A 76 11.70 1.40 8.25
CA LEU A 76 10.70 2.04 7.38
C LEU A 76 11.36 2.87 6.26
N GLU A 77 12.47 3.54 6.56
CA GLU A 77 13.19 4.35 5.58
C GLU A 77 13.86 3.52 4.49
N GLN A 78 14.01 2.23 4.71
CA GLN A 78 14.66 1.32 3.75
C GLN A 78 13.67 0.66 2.79
N VAL A 79 12.38 0.85 3.01
CA VAL A 79 11.37 0.22 2.16
C VAL A 79 10.62 1.27 1.37
N ARG A 80 10.14 0.84 0.22
CA ARG A 80 9.24 1.61 -0.62
C ARG A 80 7.83 1.33 -0.15
N VAL A 81 7.07 2.36 0.24
CA VAL A 81 5.72 2.18 0.77
C VAL A 81 4.70 2.56 -0.28
N ILE A 82 3.85 1.63 -0.66
CA ILE A 82 2.77 1.84 -1.62
C ILE A 82 1.44 1.67 -0.91
N LEU A 83 0.59 2.68 -1.02
CA LEU A 83 -0.75 2.67 -0.44
C LEU A 83 -1.76 2.34 -1.51
N SER A 84 -2.76 1.54 -1.18
CA SER A 84 -3.80 1.14 -2.11
C SER A 84 -5.17 1.18 -1.46
N CYS A 85 -6.18 1.50 -2.27
CA CYS A 85 -7.58 1.35 -1.89
C CYS A 85 -8.34 0.81 -3.11
N ARG A 86 -9.65 1.03 -3.21
CA ARG A 86 -10.39 0.51 -4.35
C ARG A 86 -10.10 1.28 -5.64
N SER A 87 -10.14 2.61 -5.60
CA SER A 87 -9.99 3.45 -6.79
C SER A 87 -8.93 4.56 -6.68
N GLY A 88 -8.27 4.70 -5.54
CA GLY A 88 -7.20 5.67 -5.33
C GLY A 88 -7.54 6.86 -4.43
N GLY A 89 -8.82 7.10 -4.13
CA GLY A 89 -9.22 8.26 -3.33
C GLY A 89 -8.87 8.16 -1.84
N ARG A 90 -9.19 7.05 -1.22
CA ARG A 90 -8.89 6.81 0.20
C ARG A 90 -7.39 6.71 0.44
N SER A 91 -6.66 6.07 -0.47
CA SER A 91 -5.21 5.95 -0.35
C SER A 91 -4.51 7.28 -0.55
N SER A 92 -5.05 8.16 -1.39
CA SER A 92 -4.56 9.53 -1.52
C SER A 92 -4.69 10.29 -0.18
N ARG A 93 -5.79 10.09 0.52
CA ARG A 93 -6.01 10.70 1.85
C ARG A 93 -5.06 10.10 2.89
N ALA A 94 -4.88 8.78 2.85
CA ALA A 94 -3.92 8.11 3.72
C ALA A 94 -2.49 8.63 3.46
N GLN A 95 -2.17 8.94 2.22
CA GLN A 95 -0.88 9.50 1.84
C GLN A 95 -0.62 10.85 2.55
N GLU A 96 -1.64 11.69 2.68
CA GLU A 96 -1.52 12.95 3.42
C GLU A 96 -1.25 12.71 4.89
N ILE A 97 -1.92 11.73 5.48
CA ILE A 97 -1.71 11.37 6.89
C ILE A 97 -0.28 10.87 7.10
N CYS A 98 0.20 10.00 6.22
CA CYS A 98 1.57 9.49 6.28
C CYS A 98 2.59 10.61 6.12
N SER A 99 2.36 11.53 5.20
CA SER A 99 3.25 12.66 4.96
C SER A 99 3.44 13.50 6.22
N ARG A 100 2.36 13.77 6.95
CA ARG A 100 2.42 14.50 8.22
C ARG A 100 3.21 13.77 9.29
N ALA A 101 3.22 12.43 9.21
CA ALA A 101 3.98 11.59 10.12
C ALA A 101 5.43 11.38 9.66
N GLY A 102 5.83 12.01 8.56
CA GLY A 102 7.19 11.89 8.04
C GLY A 102 7.45 10.64 7.22
N ILE A 103 6.39 9.98 6.76
CA ILE A 103 6.50 8.75 5.97
C ILE A 103 6.29 9.07 4.49
N LYS A 104 7.27 8.74 3.66
CA LYS A 104 7.15 8.88 2.21
C LYS A 104 6.39 7.71 1.64
N THR A 105 5.38 7.97 0.83
CA THR A 105 4.53 6.92 0.25
C THR A 105 4.25 7.21 -1.21
N GLU A 106 3.80 6.17 -1.92
CA GLU A 106 3.28 6.27 -3.27
C GLU A 106 1.85 5.76 -3.26
N ASN A 107 1.00 6.38 -4.05
CA ASN A 107 -0.40 5.97 -4.17
C ASN A 107 -0.58 5.14 -5.44
N LEU A 108 -1.09 3.93 -5.32
CA LEU A 108 -1.40 3.10 -6.48
C LEU A 108 -2.57 3.72 -7.25
N GLU A 109 -2.28 4.27 -8.42
CA GLU A 109 -3.29 4.90 -9.27
C GLU A 109 -4.39 3.90 -9.64
N GLY A 110 -5.63 4.31 -9.42
CA GLY A 110 -6.78 3.46 -9.69
C GLY A 110 -6.95 2.26 -8.75
N GLY A 111 -6.04 2.08 -7.81
CA GLY A 111 -6.14 1.10 -6.75
C GLY A 111 -6.40 -0.34 -7.18
N TYR A 112 -7.22 -1.03 -6.42
CA TYR A 112 -7.61 -2.41 -6.68
C TYR A 112 -8.18 -2.61 -8.09
N LEU A 113 -9.02 -1.68 -8.55
CA LEU A 113 -9.64 -1.80 -9.87
C LEU A 113 -8.60 -1.77 -10.99
N ALA A 114 -7.64 -0.85 -10.93
CA ALA A 114 -6.57 -0.76 -11.91
C ALA A 114 -5.64 -1.98 -11.84
N TRP A 115 -5.41 -2.48 -10.65
CA TRP A 115 -4.59 -3.68 -10.45
C TRP A 115 -5.23 -4.90 -11.10
N GLN A 116 -6.54 -5.08 -10.93
CA GLN A 116 -7.27 -6.18 -11.55
C GLN A 116 -7.26 -6.07 -13.07
N GLU A 117 -7.43 -4.86 -13.59
CA GLU A 117 -7.37 -4.60 -15.02
C GLU A 117 -5.98 -4.96 -15.60
N GLU A 118 -4.92 -4.57 -14.93
CA GLU A 118 -3.55 -4.89 -15.35
C GLU A 118 -3.32 -6.40 -15.36
N LYS A 119 -3.82 -7.12 -14.38
CA LYS A 119 -3.71 -8.58 -14.33
C LYS A 119 -4.45 -9.23 -15.48
N GLU A 120 -5.64 -8.74 -15.80
CA GLU A 120 -6.43 -9.23 -16.94
C GLU A 120 -5.73 -8.97 -18.27
N ASN A 121 -5.18 -7.78 -18.44
CA ASN A 121 -4.45 -7.40 -19.64
C ASN A 121 -3.21 -8.29 -19.82
N GLU A 122 -2.52 -8.58 -18.75
CA GLU A 122 -1.33 -9.43 -18.77
C GLU A 122 -1.68 -10.87 -19.15
N ALA A 123 -2.78 -11.39 -18.59
CA ALA A 123 -3.24 -12.74 -18.89
C ALA A 123 -3.73 -12.88 -20.33
N ALA A 124 -4.18 -11.78 -20.96
CA ALA A 124 -4.68 -11.79 -22.33
C ALA A 124 -3.57 -11.72 -23.40
N ARG A 125 -2.33 -11.46 -23.00
CA ARG A 125 -1.20 -11.33 -23.93
C ARG A 125 -0.64 -12.67 -24.36
#